data_5999f6264a00709b2b52b962e5330817
#
_entry.id   5999f6264a00709b2b52b962e5330817
#
_cell.length_a   1.000
_cell.length_b   1.000
_cell.length_c   1.000
_cell.angle_alpha   90.00
_cell.angle_beta   90.00
_cell.angle_gamma   90.00
#
_symmetry.space_group_name_H-M   'P 1'
#
loop_
_entity.id
_entity.type
_entity.pdbx_description
1 polymer ?
#
loop_
_entity_poly.entity_id
_entity_poly.type
_entity_poly.pdbx_seq_one_letter_code
_entity_poly.pdbx_strand_id
1 'polypeptide(L)'
;MKKSVLASVIAVVVIVVAAGGAWWALGRDSETTQRGTCGSATYELSAEDENGGVEVTFEVQSAAPGETWQIAIEQDGTELYSGTRQTDEDAELDVDVTVSEKDGSSFTATATPQDGEPCTVSLDR
;
A
#
# COMPACT_ATOMS: atom_id res chain seq x y z
N MET A 1 -14.53 -7.24 15.66
CA MET A 1 -14.26 -8.30 15.04
C MET A 1 -13.50 -8.12 13.87
N LYS A 2 -14.02 -7.72 12.81
CA LYS A 2 -13.27 -7.48 11.67
C LYS A 2 -12.16 -6.55 11.88
N LYS A 3 -12.31 -5.58 12.73
CA LYS A 3 -11.30 -4.66 12.98
C LYS A 3 -10.16 -5.24 13.63
N SER A 4 -10.33 -6.02 14.63
CA SER A 4 -9.24 -6.67 15.31
C SER A 4 -8.46 -7.51 14.34
N VAL A 5 -9.17 -8.12 13.44
CA VAL A 5 -8.52 -8.95 12.45
C VAL A 5 -7.64 -8.12 11.55
N LEU A 6 -8.13 -6.94 11.17
CA LEU A 6 -7.34 -6.08 10.32
C LEU A 6 -6.07 -5.63 11.02
N ALA A 7 -6.21 -5.23 12.26
CA ALA A 7 -5.05 -4.78 13.00
C ALA A 7 -4.04 -5.91 13.11
N SER A 8 -4.54 -7.11 13.34
CA SER A 8 -3.66 -8.25 13.45
C SER A 8 -2.96 -8.52 12.13
N VAL A 9 -3.67 -8.40 11.05
CA VAL A 9 -3.11 -8.64 9.75
C VAL A 9 -1.99 -7.66 9.47
N ILE A 10 -2.20 -6.43 9.81
CA ILE A 10 -1.20 -5.42 9.58
C ILE A 10 0.05 -5.69 10.41
N ALA A 11 -0.14 -6.09 11.65
CA ALA A 11 0.98 -6.40 12.49
C ALA A 11 1.77 -7.56 11.91
N VAL A 12 1.05 -8.54 11.40
CA VAL A 12 1.70 -9.68 10.81
C VAL A 12 2.48 -9.30 9.58
N VAL A 13 1.91 -8.41 8.79
CA VAL A 13 2.57 -7.96 7.58
C VAL A 13 3.90 -7.29 7.93
N VAL A 14 3.88 -6.47 8.97
CA VAL A 14 5.09 -5.78 9.37
C VAL A 14 6.15 -6.79 9.80
N ILE A 15 5.74 -7.79 10.56
CA ILE A 15 6.66 -8.80 11.03
C ILE A 15 7.23 -9.59 9.84
N VAL A 16 6.36 -9.92 8.92
CA VAL A 16 6.78 -10.68 7.76
C VAL A 16 7.78 -9.90 6.95
N VAL A 17 7.55 -8.62 6.79
CA VAL A 17 8.45 -7.79 6.03
C VAL A 17 9.82 -7.76 6.71
N ALA A 18 9.83 -7.60 8.00
CA ALA A 18 11.08 -7.57 8.74
C ALA A 18 11.80 -8.89 8.64
N ALA A 19 11.10 -9.97 8.85
CA ALA A 19 11.70 -11.27 8.78
C ALA A 19 11.99 -11.64 7.34
N GLY A 20 11.09 -11.23 6.46
CA GLY A 20 11.23 -11.55 5.07
C GLY A 20 12.41 -10.89 4.43
N GLY A 21 12.80 -9.74 4.96
CA GLY A 21 13.96 -9.07 4.43
C GLY A 21 15.19 -9.95 4.47
N ALA A 22 15.31 -10.69 5.54
CA ALA A 22 16.45 -11.57 5.67
C ALA A 22 16.32 -12.74 4.70
N TRP A 23 15.11 -13.21 4.54
CA TRP A 23 14.88 -14.32 3.68
C TRP A 23 15.15 -14.01 2.25
N TRP A 24 14.64 -12.93 1.73
CA TRP A 24 14.84 -12.73 0.37
C TRP A 24 16.11 -12.08 0.04
N ALA A 25 16.84 -11.67 0.99
CA ALA A 25 18.20 -11.36 0.74
C ALA A 25 18.85 -12.61 0.19
N LEU A 26 18.24 -13.75 0.37
CA LEU A 26 18.77 -14.97 -0.14
C LEU A 26 18.26 -15.29 -1.52
N GLY A 27 17.63 -14.35 -2.18
CA GLY A 27 17.29 -14.60 -3.54
C GLY A 27 15.83 -14.55 -3.90
N ARG A 28 15.00 -14.19 -2.95
CA ARG A 28 13.60 -14.03 -3.30
C ARG A 28 13.38 -12.59 -3.57
N ASP A 29 12.73 -12.25 -4.60
CA ASP A 29 12.46 -10.88 -4.90
C ASP A 29 11.06 -10.68 -5.38
N SER A 30 10.15 -11.48 -4.87
CA SER A 30 8.78 -11.40 -5.30
C SER A 30 8.04 -10.20 -4.77
N GLU A 31 8.58 -9.53 -3.76
CA GLU A 31 7.87 -8.40 -3.17
C GLU A 31 8.77 -7.18 -3.04
N THR A 32 8.25 -6.04 -3.41
CA THR A 32 8.93 -4.77 -3.26
C THR A 32 8.04 -3.85 -2.44
N THR A 33 8.60 -3.14 -1.49
CA THR A 33 7.83 -2.32 -0.57
C THR A 33 8.49 -0.97 -0.37
N GLN A 34 7.68 0.08 -0.32
CA GLN A 34 8.13 1.42 0.02
C GLN A 34 7.21 1.98 1.09
N ARG A 35 7.79 2.66 2.07
CA ARG A 35 7.05 3.22 3.17
C ARG A 35 7.41 4.67 3.37
N GLY A 36 6.53 5.40 4.02
CA GLY A 36 6.81 6.79 4.32
C GLY A 36 5.77 7.36 5.25
N THR A 37 5.85 8.67 5.44
CA THR A 37 4.92 9.37 6.29
C THR A 37 4.20 10.44 5.50
N CYS A 38 3.00 10.77 5.95
CA CYS A 38 2.17 11.76 5.30
C CYS A 38 1.51 12.54 6.42
N GLY A 39 2.19 13.59 6.89
CA GLY A 39 1.74 14.30 8.06
C GLY A 39 1.82 13.39 9.27
N SER A 40 0.70 13.18 9.94
CA SER A 40 0.66 12.28 11.09
C SER A 40 0.35 10.85 10.69
N ALA A 41 0.17 10.60 9.39
CA ALA A 41 -0.14 9.26 8.91
C ALA A 41 1.10 8.60 8.34
N THR A 42 1.05 7.27 8.24
CA THR A 42 2.11 6.52 7.57
C THR A 42 1.48 5.74 6.44
N TYR A 43 2.29 5.37 5.45
CA TYR A 43 1.77 4.60 4.34
C TYR A 43 2.77 3.55 3.90
N GLU A 44 2.27 2.56 3.20
CA GLU A 44 3.10 1.50 2.68
C GLU A 44 2.54 1.08 1.32
N LEU A 45 3.40 1.08 0.31
CA LEU A 45 3.03 0.61 -1.02
C LEU A 45 3.87 -0.63 -1.30
N SER A 46 3.23 -1.72 -1.68
CA SER A 46 3.95 -2.94 -1.98
C SER A 46 3.44 -3.55 -3.28
N ALA A 47 4.31 -4.28 -3.94
CA ALA A 47 3.97 -4.99 -5.17
C ALA A 47 4.57 -6.37 -5.08
N GLU A 48 3.73 -7.38 -5.30
CA GLU A 48 4.14 -8.76 -5.16
C GLU A 48 3.78 -9.54 -6.39
N ASP A 49 4.70 -10.36 -6.88
CA ASP A 49 4.44 -11.17 -8.05
C ASP A 49 3.50 -12.32 -7.71
N GLU A 50 2.52 -12.54 -8.57
CA GLU A 50 1.59 -13.63 -8.38
C GLU A 50 1.16 -14.21 -9.69
N ASN A 51 1.60 -15.41 -9.99
CA ASN A 51 1.11 -16.16 -11.16
C ASN A 51 1.02 -15.35 -12.45
N GLY A 52 2.06 -14.62 -12.74
CA GLY A 52 2.09 -13.85 -13.98
C GLY A 52 1.48 -12.47 -13.86
N GLY A 53 1.02 -12.13 -12.67
CA GLY A 53 0.51 -10.81 -12.41
C GLY A 53 1.25 -10.17 -11.27
N VAL A 54 0.81 -9.00 -10.88
CA VAL A 54 1.39 -8.27 -9.75
C VAL A 54 0.24 -7.80 -8.88
N GLU A 55 0.32 -8.11 -7.61
CA GLU A 55 -0.64 -7.60 -6.66
C GLU A 55 -0.04 -6.36 -6.02
N VAL A 56 -0.72 -5.23 -6.16
CA VAL A 56 -0.26 -3.96 -5.61
C VAL A 56 -1.17 -3.60 -4.45
N THR A 57 -0.57 -3.35 -3.30
CA THR A 57 -1.32 -3.02 -2.10
C THR A 57 -0.83 -1.68 -1.57
N PHE A 58 -1.76 -0.79 -1.28
CA PHE A 58 -1.43 0.50 -0.70
C PHE A 58 -2.21 0.66 0.59
N GLU A 59 -1.48 0.84 1.69
CA GLU A 59 -2.09 0.97 3.01
C GLU A 59 -1.77 2.32 3.60
N VAL A 60 -2.74 2.92 4.28
CA VAL A 60 -2.54 4.16 5.00
C VAL A 60 -2.99 3.93 6.44
N GLN A 61 -2.10 4.26 7.37
CA GLN A 61 -2.42 4.22 8.78
C GLN A 61 -2.53 5.67 9.23
N SER A 62 -3.73 6.09 9.52
CA SER A 62 -4.00 7.47 9.83
C SER A 62 -4.04 7.71 11.33
N ALA A 63 -4.30 8.95 11.72
CA ALA A 63 -4.37 9.29 13.12
C ALA A 63 -5.73 9.03 13.73
N ALA A 64 -6.77 8.94 12.90
CA ALA A 64 -8.13 8.79 13.42
C ALA A 64 -9.01 8.01 12.47
N PRO A 65 -10.01 7.31 13.01
CA PRO A 65 -10.96 6.62 12.15
C PRO A 65 -11.89 7.61 11.47
N GLY A 66 -12.48 7.18 10.38
CA GLY A 66 -13.45 7.99 9.67
C GLY A 66 -12.89 9.12 8.87
N GLU A 67 -11.58 9.16 8.69
CA GLU A 67 -10.97 10.20 7.89
C GLU A 67 -11.13 9.89 6.41
N THR A 68 -11.40 10.91 5.64
CA THR A 68 -11.61 10.75 4.21
C THR A 68 -10.32 11.05 3.46
N TRP A 69 -9.95 10.12 2.60
CA TRP A 69 -8.73 10.25 1.80
C TRP A 69 -9.05 9.97 0.36
N GLN A 70 -8.41 10.70 -0.52
CA GLN A 70 -8.48 10.38 -1.94
C GLN A 70 -7.26 9.57 -2.28
N ILE A 71 -7.45 8.44 -2.93
CA ILE A 71 -6.39 7.50 -3.23
C ILE A 71 -6.31 7.30 -4.73
N ALA A 72 -5.10 7.30 -5.27
CA ALA A 72 -4.91 6.97 -6.68
C ALA A 72 -3.68 6.08 -6.79
N ILE A 73 -3.75 5.08 -7.65
CA ILE A 73 -2.64 4.18 -7.90
C ILE A 73 -2.43 4.10 -9.40
N GLU A 74 -1.18 4.23 -9.84
CA GLU A 74 -0.84 4.21 -11.26
C GLU A 74 0.27 3.22 -11.53
N GLN A 75 0.27 2.67 -12.74
CA GLN A 75 1.33 1.80 -13.21
C GLN A 75 1.88 2.43 -14.48
N ASP A 76 3.12 2.91 -14.41
CA ASP A 76 3.77 3.61 -15.53
C ASP A 76 2.88 4.69 -16.12
N GLY A 77 2.22 5.44 -15.25
CA GLY A 77 1.38 6.56 -15.69
C GLY A 77 -0.05 6.19 -16.02
N THR A 78 -0.39 4.92 -16.02
CA THR A 78 -1.75 4.48 -16.30
C THR A 78 -2.49 4.29 -14.99
N GLU A 79 -3.63 4.92 -14.86
CA GLU A 79 -4.40 4.83 -13.64
C GLU A 79 -4.99 3.45 -13.44
N LEU A 80 -4.72 2.85 -12.29
CA LEU A 80 -5.26 1.55 -11.95
C LEU A 80 -6.43 1.68 -10.99
N TYR A 81 -6.39 2.68 -10.15
CA TYR A 81 -7.42 2.88 -9.16
C TYR A 81 -7.49 4.35 -8.80
N SER A 82 -8.69 4.86 -8.60
CA SER A 82 -8.88 6.22 -8.14
C SER A 82 -10.19 6.25 -7.39
N GLY A 83 -10.18 6.76 -6.19
CA GLY A 83 -11.41 6.84 -5.42
C GLY A 83 -11.20 7.46 -4.07
N THR A 84 -12.30 7.66 -3.39
CA THR A 84 -12.33 8.21 -2.05
C THR A 84 -12.55 7.06 -1.08
N ARG A 85 -11.74 6.99 -0.04
CA ARG A 85 -11.84 5.95 0.97
C ARG A 85 -11.85 6.59 2.34
N GLN A 86 -12.40 5.89 3.29
CA GLN A 86 -12.40 6.36 4.67
C GLN A 86 -11.66 5.36 5.53
N THR A 87 -10.96 5.87 6.53
CA THR A 87 -10.27 5.00 7.47
C THR A 87 -11.30 4.26 8.32
N ASP A 88 -10.97 3.04 8.69
CA ASP A 88 -11.88 2.21 9.47
C ASP A 88 -11.72 2.52 10.96
N GLU A 89 -12.25 1.68 11.80
CA GLU A 89 -12.21 1.91 13.23
C GLU A 89 -10.82 1.80 13.81
N ASP A 90 -9.90 1.22 13.05
CA ASP A 90 -8.50 1.15 13.44
C ASP A 90 -7.69 2.27 12.80
N ALA A 91 -8.37 3.23 12.20
CA ALA A 91 -7.74 4.36 11.53
C ALA A 91 -6.90 3.94 10.34
N GLU A 92 -7.34 2.89 9.66
CA GLU A 92 -6.60 2.34 8.52
C GLU A 92 -7.45 2.24 7.28
N LEU A 93 -6.80 2.33 6.13
CA LEU A 93 -7.46 1.97 4.89
C LEU A 93 -6.45 1.25 4.02
N ASP A 94 -6.92 0.39 3.16
CA ASP A 94 -6.03 -0.27 2.22
C ASP A 94 -6.76 -0.47 0.89
N VAL A 95 -5.98 -0.51 -0.17
CA VAL A 95 -6.48 -0.72 -1.52
C VAL A 95 -5.60 -1.74 -2.19
N ASP A 96 -6.21 -2.76 -2.77
CA ASP A 96 -5.48 -3.80 -3.48
C ASP A 96 -5.91 -3.81 -4.93
N VAL A 97 -4.95 -3.89 -5.84
CA VAL A 97 -5.26 -4.08 -7.25
C VAL A 97 -4.31 -5.14 -7.79
N THR A 98 -4.79 -5.92 -8.75
CA THR A 98 -3.98 -6.93 -9.41
C THR A 98 -3.86 -6.56 -10.87
N VAL A 99 -2.66 -6.52 -11.36
CA VAL A 99 -2.39 -6.09 -12.73
C VAL A 99 -1.43 -7.05 -13.42
N SER A 100 -1.25 -6.85 -14.71
CA SER A 100 -0.31 -7.66 -15.47
C SER A 100 1.08 -7.09 -15.33
N GLU A 101 2.06 -7.94 -15.11
CA GLU A 101 3.43 -7.47 -15.02
C GLU A 101 3.92 -6.96 -16.36
N LYS A 102 3.23 -7.29 -17.44
CA LYS A 102 3.63 -6.81 -18.75
C LYS A 102 3.31 -5.35 -18.97
N ASP A 103 2.44 -4.79 -18.17
CA ASP A 103 2.01 -3.42 -18.37
C ASP A 103 2.91 -2.40 -17.69
N GLY A 104 3.92 -2.84 -17.03
CA GLY A 104 4.89 -1.92 -16.44
C GLY A 104 5.40 -2.38 -15.11
N SER A 105 6.49 -1.77 -14.66
CA SER A 105 7.11 -2.16 -13.42
C SER A 105 7.21 -1.02 -12.41
N SER A 106 6.72 0.15 -12.76
CA SER A 106 6.81 1.31 -11.89
C SER A 106 5.41 1.64 -11.37
N PHE A 107 5.27 1.70 -10.06
CA PHE A 107 3.99 1.97 -9.44
C PHE A 107 4.07 3.22 -8.60
N THR A 108 3.02 4.03 -8.67
CA THR A 108 2.95 5.27 -7.89
C THR A 108 1.61 5.34 -7.22
N ALA A 109 1.61 5.61 -5.93
CA ALA A 109 0.37 5.79 -5.18
C ALA A 109 0.36 7.19 -4.60
N THR A 110 -0.80 7.83 -4.64
CA THR A 110 -0.98 9.15 -4.10
C THR A 110 -2.12 9.09 -3.11
N ALA A 111 -1.89 9.65 -1.93
CA ALA A 111 -2.91 9.72 -0.89
C ALA A 111 -3.06 11.18 -0.49
N THR A 112 -4.29 11.67 -0.58
CA THR A 112 -4.58 13.06 -0.26
C THR A 112 -5.58 13.10 0.88
N PRO A 113 -5.17 13.58 2.06
CA PRO A 113 -6.11 13.71 3.16
C PRO A 113 -7.06 14.85 2.88
N GLN A 114 -8.20 14.84 3.54
CA GLN A 114 -9.23 15.84 3.29
C GLN A 114 -8.71 17.25 3.49
N ASP A 115 -7.91 17.47 4.49
CA ASP A 115 -7.42 18.79 4.82
C ASP A 115 -5.92 18.92 4.66
N GLY A 116 -5.32 18.23 3.75
CA GLY A 116 -3.87 18.28 3.61
C GLY A 116 -3.41 18.17 2.19
N GLU A 117 -2.11 18.14 2.03
CA GLU A 117 -1.50 18.04 0.72
C GLU A 117 -1.31 16.60 0.33
N PRO A 118 -1.29 16.34 -0.98
CA PRO A 118 -1.11 14.95 -1.43
C PRO A 118 0.26 14.42 -1.06
N CYS A 119 0.30 13.17 -0.71
CA CYS A 119 1.55 12.46 -0.45
C CYS A 119 1.69 11.40 -1.52
N THR A 120 2.87 11.29 -2.09
CA THR A 120 3.10 10.37 -3.21
C THR A 120 4.23 9.43 -2.86
N VAL A 121 4.06 8.18 -3.22
CA VAL A 121 5.09 7.18 -3.04
C VAL A 121 5.21 6.37 -4.31
N SER A 122 6.43 6.03 -4.69
CA SER A 122 6.67 5.25 -5.89
C SER A 122 7.56 4.08 -5.59
N LEU A 123 7.38 3.00 -6.34
CA LEU A 123 8.29 1.89 -6.25
C LEU A 123 8.49 1.29 -7.64
N ASP A 124 9.65 0.71 -7.86
CA ASP A 124 9.99 0.04 -9.09
C ASP A 124 10.31 -1.40 -8.77
N ARG A 125 9.88 -2.30 -9.63
CA ARG A 125 10.13 -3.73 -9.43
C ARG A 125 11.25 -4.20 -10.31
#